data_3548062fb56c29fe8d8bc7c2c0fe613c
#
_entry.id   3548062fb56c29fe8d8bc7c2c0fe613c
#
_cell.length_a   1.000
_cell.length_b   1.000
_cell.length_c   1.000
_cell.angle_alpha   90.00
_cell.angle_beta   90.00
_cell.angle_gamma   90.00
#
_symmetry.space_group_name_H-M   'P 1'
#
loop_
_entity.id
_entity.type
_entity.pdbx_description
1 polymer ?
#
loop_
_entity_poly.entity_id
_entity_poly.type
_entity_poly.pdbx_seq_one_letter_code
_entity_poly.pdbx_strand_id
1 'polypeptide(L)'
;DVIMKAPSANIMNALQKSVLTLYSYDDNPDNIEVSNVLRQSLQLIGKLPMIAVYAYHSYRHFKFDDNLYIRTPDPSMSIAENILQMIRQNGEFSPLEAKVLDVALILHAEHGGGNNSTFTNHVVTSSGTDTYSATSAAIASLKGPRHGGANLKVLQMFDDLKDHCKDWNNKEEIQEYLLKILRKEAFDKAGLIYGMGHAVYTESDPRGVILKKYARKLAEEKGRQDEFALYETVEELSKKLIMEHPVSYTHLTLPTILR
;
A
#
# COMPACT_ATOMS: atom_id res chain seq x y z
N ASP A 1 22.66 -10.03 2.56
CA ASP A 1 22.87 -10.52 3.94
C ASP A 1 21.74 -10.11 4.88
N VAL A 2 21.40 -8.82 5.04
CA VAL A 2 20.39 -8.34 6.01
C VAL A 2 19.02 -8.98 5.80
N ILE A 3 18.55 -9.06 4.55
CA ILE A 3 17.26 -9.65 4.19
C ILE A 3 17.23 -11.15 4.54
N MET A 4 18.26 -11.89 4.16
CA MET A 4 18.32 -13.35 4.33
C MET A 4 18.57 -13.76 5.78
N LYS A 5 19.41 -13.02 6.52
CA LYS A 5 19.76 -13.37 7.91
C LYS A 5 18.72 -12.96 8.94
N ALA A 6 17.82 -12.02 8.59
CA ALA A 6 16.78 -11.54 9.47
C ALA A 6 15.46 -11.33 8.70
N PRO A 7 14.86 -12.42 8.17
CA PRO A 7 13.59 -12.34 7.47
C PRO A 7 12.50 -11.79 8.40
N SER A 8 11.58 -11.02 7.86
CA SER A 8 10.54 -10.34 8.64
C SER A 8 9.18 -10.54 7.99
N ALA A 9 8.17 -10.89 8.79
CA ALA A 9 6.78 -10.92 8.37
C ALA A 9 6.29 -9.53 7.89
N ASN A 10 6.87 -8.49 8.47
CA ASN A 10 6.57 -7.13 8.06
C ASN A 10 7.62 -6.66 7.05
N ILE A 11 7.22 -6.62 5.77
CA ILE A 11 8.10 -6.23 4.66
C ILE A 11 8.57 -4.77 4.78
N MET A 12 7.74 -3.87 5.33
CA MET A 12 8.16 -2.50 5.62
C MET A 12 9.31 -2.45 6.62
N ASN A 13 9.34 -3.37 7.61
CA ASN A 13 10.47 -3.48 8.53
C ASN A 13 11.75 -3.98 7.83
N ALA A 14 11.61 -4.90 6.87
CA ALA A 14 12.74 -5.35 6.07
C ALA A 14 13.28 -4.22 5.18
N LEU A 15 12.38 -3.43 4.55
CA LEU A 15 12.75 -2.24 3.78
C LEU A 15 13.51 -1.22 4.64
N GLN A 16 12.99 -0.89 5.82
CA GLN A 16 13.60 0.06 6.75
C GLN A 16 15.05 -0.33 7.10
N LYS A 17 15.25 -1.59 7.49
CA LYS A 17 16.57 -2.13 7.82
C LYS A 17 17.51 -2.07 6.62
N SER A 18 17.02 -2.45 5.45
CA SER A 18 17.80 -2.52 4.23
C SER A 18 18.23 -1.13 3.76
N VAL A 19 17.33 -0.14 3.81
CA VAL A 19 17.66 1.25 3.47
C VAL A 19 18.78 1.76 4.37
N LEU A 20 18.65 1.58 5.68
CA LEU A 20 19.69 2.02 6.61
C LEU A 20 21.04 1.32 6.35
N THR A 21 21.02 0.04 5.95
CA THR A 21 22.24 -0.70 5.62
C THR A 21 22.91 -0.18 4.35
N LEU A 22 22.16 0.40 3.40
CA LEU A 22 22.72 0.95 2.16
C LEU A 22 23.67 2.12 2.42
N TYR A 23 23.58 2.79 3.55
CA TYR A 23 24.54 3.79 4.01
C TYR A 23 25.99 3.27 3.94
N SER A 24 26.22 2.03 4.40
CA SER A 24 27.56 1.43 4.44
C SER A 24 28.12 1.03 3.07
N TYR A 25 27.32 1.15 2.02
CA TYR A 25 27.72 0.84 0.63
C TYR A 25 27.77 2.08 -0.26
N ASP A 26 27.62 3.27 0.30
CA ASP A 26 27.76 4.54 -0.41
C ASP A 26 29.13 5.16 -0.07
N ASP A 27 29.87 5.58 -1.09
CA ASP A 27 31.20 6.21 -0.91
C ASP A 27 31.11 7.60 -0.25
N ASN A 28 29.95 8.26 -0.34
CA ASN A 28 29.72 9.61 0.20
C ASN A 28 28.37 9.71 0.93
N PRO A 29 28.12 8.86 1.96
CA PRO A 29 26.80 8.77 2.56
C PRO A 29 26.36 10.06 3.28
N ASP A 30 27.29 10.78 3.93
CA ASP A 30 27.03 11.97 4.72
C ASP A 30 27.05 13.28 3.94
N ASN A 31 27.32 13.22 2.63
CA ASN A 31 27.27 14.42 1.80
C ASN A 31 25.84 14.83 1.50
N ILE A 32 25.41 15.95 2.10
CA ILE A 32 24.06 16.50 2.01
C ILE A 32 23.89 17.54 0.88
N GLU A 33 24.86 17.69 -0.01
CA GLU A 33 24.69 18.51 -1.20
C GLU A 33 23.54 17.99 -2.08
N VAL A 34 22.77 18.89 -2.67
CA VAL A 34 21.58 18.57 -3.46
C VAL A 34 21.86 17.52 -4.55
N SER A 35 22.98 17.64 -5.24
CA SER A 35 23.41 16.69 -6.29
C SER A 35 23.60 15.26 -5.75
N ASN A 36 24.21 15.13 -4.57
CA ASN A 36 24.42 13.83 -3.95
C ASN A 36 23.14 13.26 -3.38
N VAL A 37 22.32 14.07 -2.71
CA VAL A 37 20.99 13.65 -2.22
C VAL A 37 20.10 13.19 -3.36
N LEU A 38 20.11 13.89 -4.52
CA LEU A 38 19.41 13.47 -5.71
C LEU A 38 19.89 12.10 -6.23
N ARG A 39 21.22 11.91 -6.31
CA ARG A 39 21.82 10.63 -6.71
C ARG A 39 21.36 9.50 -5.78
N GLN A 40 21.45 9.71 -4.46
CA GLN A 40 21.02 8.73 -3.46
C GLN A 40 19.53 8.42 -3.57
N SER A 41 18.69 9.43 -3.75
CA SER A 41 17.24 9.27 -3.92
C SER A 41 16.89 8.45 -5.16
N LEU A 42 17.52 8.72 -6.30
CA LEU A 42 17.33 7.94 -7.54
C LEU A 42 17.78 6.48 -7.37
N GLN A 43 18.87 6.25 -6.67
CA GLN A 43 19.34 4.90 -6.36
C GLN A 43 18.34 4.17 -5.44
N LEU A 44 17.75 4.85 -4.45
CA LEU A 44 16.73 4.27 -3.58
C LEU A 44 15.48 3.91 -4.37
N ILE A 45 14.99 4.78 -5.26
CA ILE A 45 13.84 4.49 -6.15
C ILE A 45 14.08 3.20 -6.95
N GLY A 46 15.28 3.03 -7.52
CA GLY A 46 15.61 1.82 -8.28
C GLY A 46 15.80 0.57 -7.43
N LYS A 47 16.31 0.70 -6.19
CA LYS A 47 16.64 -0.45 -5.33
C LYS A 47 15.47 -0.92 -4.47
N LEU A 48 14.58 -0.03 -4.02
CA LEU A 48 13.49 -0.37 -3.10
C LEU A 48 12.56 -1.47 -3.62
N PRO A 49 12.12 -1.47 -4.90
CA PRO A 49 11.30 -2.55 -5.44
C PRO A 49 11.96 -3.93 -5.32
N MET A 50 13.22 -4.02 -5.71
CA MET A 50 14.01 -5.26 -5.60
C MET A 50 14.15 -5.72 -4.14
N ILE A 51 14.47 -4.81 -3.24
CA ILE A 51 14.60 -5.10 -1.81
C ILE A 51 13.28 -5.62 -1.24
N ALA A 52 12.13 -5.01 -1.61
CA ALA A 52 10.81 -5.44 -1.18
C ALA A 52 10.49 -6.87 -1.64
N VAL A 53 10.74 -7.17 -2.90
CA VAL A 53 10.48 -8.50 -3.47
C VAL A 53 11.39 -9.57 -2.84
N TYR A 54 12.67 -9.27 -2.69
CA TYR A 54 13.60 -10.22 -2.05
C TYR A 54 13.28 -10.43 -0.58
N ALA A 55 12.82 -9.40 0.13
CA ALA A 55 12.35 -9.53 1.51
C ALA A 55 11.12 -10.43 1.61
N TYR A 56 10.18 -10.30 0.67
CA TYR A 56 9.00 -11.15 0.59
C TYR A 56 9.38 -12.61 0.32
N HIS A 57 10.21 -12.90 -0.68
CA HIS A 57 10.64 -14.26 -0.98
C HIS A 57 11.45 -14.88 0.15
N SER A 58 12.34 -14.10 0.79
CA SER A 58 13.08 -14.55 1.96
C SER A 58 12.15 -14.94 3.11
N TYR A 59 11.16 -14.08 3.42
CA TYR A 59 10.17 -14.38 4.45
C TYR A 59 9.37 -15.65 4.12
N ARG A 60 8.90 -15.77 2.87
CA ARG A 60 8.15 -16.95 2.40
C ARG A 60 8.99 -18.23 2.53
N HIS A 61 10.24 -18.17 2.10
CA HIS A 61 11.16 -19.30 2.19
C HIS A 61 11.37 -19.78 3.64
N PHE A 62 11.77 -18.88 4.53
CA PHE A 62 12.10 -19.26 5.92
C PHE A 62 10.88 -19.55 6.79
N LYS A 63 9.71 -18.99 6.47
CA LYS A 63 8.50 -19.17 7.29
C LYS A 63 7.58 -20.28 6.81
N PHE A 64 7.52 -20.51 5.50
CA PHE A 64 6.56 -21.43 4.89
C PHE A 64 7.22 -22.51 4.04
N ASP A 65 8.56 -22.59 4.05
CA ASP A 65 9.35 -23.54 3.26
C ASP A 65 9.10 -23.44 1.74
N ASP A 66 8.71 -22.25 1.27
CA ASP A 66 8.56 -21.99 -0.15
C ASP A 66 9.94 -21.94 -0.85
N ASN A 67 9.95 -22.21 -2.15
CA ASN A 67 11.16 -22.04 -2.95
C ASN A 67 11.65 -20.59 -2.92
N LEU A 68 12.95 -20.41 -2.78
CA LEU A 68 13.57 -19.08 -2.84
C LEU A 68 13.79 -18.66 -4.29
N TYR A 69 13.01 -17.70 -4.74
CA TYR A 69 13.16 -17.10 -6.08
C TYR A 69 13.97 -15.81 -6.00
N ILE A 70 15.13 -15.81 -6.66
CA ILE A 70 15.98 -14.62 -6.80
C ILE A 70 16.13 -14.34 -8.28
N ARG A 71 15.40 -13.35 -8.80
CA ARG A 71 15.52 -12.88 -10.18
C ARG A 71 16.20 -11.52 -10.21
N THR A 72 17.10 -11.36 -11.16
CA THR A 72 17.73 -10.05 -11.40
C THR A 72 16.74 -9.15 -12.16
N PRO A 73 16.63 -7.87 -11.81
CA PRO A 73 15.86 -6.91 -12.60
C PRO A 73 16.40 -6.82 -14.02
N ASP A 74 15.49 -6.69 -14.99
CA ASP A 74 15.82 -6.47 -16.39
C ASP A 74 15.83 -4.95 -16.67
N PRO A 75 16.97 -4.37 -17.12
CA PRO A 75 17.06 -2.94 -17.39
C PRO A 75 16.15 -2.46 -18.54
N SER A 76 15.68 -3.37 -19.40
CA SER A 76 14.75 -3.04 -20.48
C SER A 76 13.30 -2.92 -20.04
N MET A 77 12.97 -3.42 -18.84
CA MET A 77 11.64 -3.41 -18.25
C MET A 77 11.43 -2.18 -17.37
N SER A 78 10.18 -1.71 -17.29
CA SER A 78 9.76 -0.72 -16.31
C SER A 78 9.87 -1.23 -14.87
N ILE A 79 9.75 -0.33 -13.89
CA ILE A 79 9.72 -0.71 -12.46
C ILE A 79 8.55 -1.67 -12.18
N ALA A 80 7.36 -1.40 -12.74
CA ALA A 80 6.18 -2.24 -12.54
C ALA A 80 6.37 -3.64 -13.12
N GLU A 81 6.90 -3.76 -14.33
CA GLU A 81 7.20 -5.04 -14.97
C GLU A 81 8.24 -5.84 -14.18
N ASN A 82 9.31 -5.18 -13.75
CA ASN A 82 10.33 -5.82 -12.90
C ASN A 82 9.74 -6.34 -11.59
N ILE A 83 8.89 -5.57 -10.89
CA ILE A 83 8.22 -6.04 -9.67
C ILE A 83 7.41 -7.30 -9.96
N LEU A 84 6.58 -7.29 -11.02
CA LEU A 84 5.72 -8.42 -11.38
C LEU A 84 6.53 -9.66 -11.77
N GLN A 85 7.55 -9.49 -12.62
CA GLN A 85 8.44 -10.56 -13.02
C GLN A 85 9.16 -11.19 -11.83
N MET A 86 9.65 -10.37 -10.92
CA MET A 86 10.45 -10.82 -9.78
C MET A 86 9.60 -11.47 -8.68
N ILE A 87 8.38 -10.97 -8.42
CA ILE A 87 7.54 -11.47 -7.33
C ILE A 87 6.83 -12.77 -7.68
N ARG A 88 6.57 -13.04 -8.95
CA ARG A 88 5.85 -14.24 -9.40
C ARG A 88 6.78 -15.42 -9.62
N GLN A 89 6.32 -16.60 -9.23
CA GLN A 89 7.12 -17.83 -9.36
C GLN A 89 7.48 -18.15 -10.81
N ASN A 90 6.53 -17.96 -11.75
CA ASN A 90 6.76 -18.17 -13.18
C ASN A 90 7.36 -16.95 -13.90
N GLY A 91 7.33 -15.77 -13.27
CA GLY A 91 7.78 -14.51 -13.85
C GLY A 91 6.84 -13.92 -14.91
N GLU A 92 5.64 -14.49 -15.09
CA GLU A 92 4.70 -14.07 -16.12
C GLU A 92 3.73 -13.01 -15.61
N PHE A 93 3.37 -12.07 -16.47
CA PHE A 93 2.36 -11.05 -16.21
C PHE A 93 1.73 -10.58 -17.52
N SER A 94 0.50 -10.06 -17.46
CA SER A 94 -0.12 -9.45 -18.63
C SER A 94 0.30 -7.98 -18.79
N PRO A 95 0.22 -7.42 -19.99
CA PRO A 95 0.44 -5.98 -20.21
C PRO A 95 -0.50 -5.10 -19.38
N LEU A 96 -1.72 -5.57 -19.11
CA LEU A 96 -2.67 -4.85 -18.29
C LEU A 96 -2.25 -4.84 -16.82
N GLU A 97 -1.76 -5.95 -16.28
CA GLU A 97 -1.24 -6.03 -14.91
C GLU A 97 -0.06 -5.07 -14.70
N ALA A 98 0.87 -5.04 -15.65
CA ALA A 98 1.99 -4.11 -15.63
C ALA A 98 1.51 -2.65 -15.65
N LYS A 99 0.53 -2.34 -16.52
CA LYS A 99 -0.05 -1.00 -16.60
C LYS A 99 -0.81 -0.59 -15.34
N VAL A 100 -1.55 -1.50 -14.73
CA VAL A 100 -2.26 -1.24 -13.46
C VAL A 100 -1.26 -0.90 -12.36
N LEU A 101 -0.19 -1.70 -12.21
CA LEU A 101 0.83 -1.46 -11.21
C LEU A 101 1.60 -0.15 -11.47
N ASP A 102 1.96 0.12 -12.72
CA ASP A 102 2.63 1.36 -13.13
C ASP A 102 1.79 2.60 -12.77
N VAL A 103 0.50 2.60 -13.12
CA VAL A 103 -0.43 3.67 -12.76
C VAL A 103 -0.56 3.81 -11.24
N ALA A 104 -0.65 2.69 -10.51
CA ALA A 104 -0.69 2.72 -9.06
C ALA A 104 0.56 3.36 -8.46
N LEU A 105 1.75 3.02 -8.93
CA LEU A 105 3.02 3.61 -8.50
C LEU A 105 3.07 5.12 -8.78
N ILE A 106 2.64 5.55 -9.98
CA ILE A 106 2.57 6.98 -10.33
C ILE A 106 1.63 7.74 -9.39
N LEU A 107 0.42 7.21 -9.14
CA LEU A 107 -0.58 7.86 -8.29
C LEU A 107 -0.19 7.91 -6.82
N HIS A 108 0.73 7.05 -6.40
CA HIS A 108 1.27 7.02 -5.03
C HIS A 108 2.61 7.77 -4.88
N ALA A 109 3.19 8.27 -5.97
CA ALA A 109 4.50 8.93 -5.92
C ALA A 109 4.48 10.23 -5.11
N GLU A 110 3.35 10.94 -5.13
CA GLU A 110 3.20 12.23 -4.44
C GLU A 110 1.73 12.51 -4.12
N HIS A 111 1.44 13.08 -2.96
CA HIS A 111 0.10 13.56 -2.61
C HIS A 111 0.12 14.78 -1.67
N GLY A 112 1.19 15.57 -1.69
CA GLY A 112 1.40 16.73 -0.84
C GLY A 112 2.14 16.41 0.48
N GLY A 113 2.66 17.46 1.11
CA GLY A 113 3.51 17.37 2.29
C GLY A 113 2.82 17.01 3.61
N GLY A 114 1.51 16.84 3.62
CA GLY A 114 0.69 16.73 4.84
C GLY A 114 0.63 15.36 5.50
N ASN A 115 1.46 14.39 5.10
CA ASN A 115 1.46 13.07 5.71
C ASN A 115 2.57 12.89 6.74
N ASN A 116 2.37 11.92 7.65
CA ASN A 116 3.26 11.71 8.78
C ASN A 116 4.68 11.27 8.38
N SER A 117 4.85 10.49 7.30
CA SER A 117 6.17 10.09 6.83
C SER A 117 6.94 11.24 6.19
N THR A 118 6.27 12.11 5.43
CA THR A 118 6.88 13.35 4.91
C THR A 118 7.29 14.27 6.06
N PHE A 119 6.42 14.47 7.05
CA PHE A 119 6.75 15.25 8.26
C PHE A 119 7.96 14.66 8.99
N THR A 120 7.98 13.34 9.20
CA THR A 120 9.11 12.65 9.83
C THR A 120 10.40 12.85 9.03
N ASN A 121 10.32 12.74 7.70
CA ASN A 121 11.48 12.96 6.83
C ASN A 121 12.02 14.38 6.97
N HIS A 122 11.15 15.40 6.97
CA HIS A 122 11.55 16.78 7.17
C HIS A 122 12.20 17.02 8.54
N VAL A 123 11.61 16.48 9.61
CA VAL A 123 12.16 16.60 10.97
C VAL A 123 13.54 15.97 11.06
N VAL A 124 13.72 14.75 10.54
CA VAL A 124 15.00 14.05 10.61
C VAL A 124 16.05 14.75 9.72
N THR A 125 15.68 15.14 8.51
CA THR A 125 16.58 15.86 7.58
C THR A 125 17.03 17.20 8.14
N SER A 126 16.19 17.90 8.92
CA SER A 126 16.53 19.20 9.51
C SER A 126 17.72 19.15 10.48
N SER A 127 18.08 17.98 10.96
CA SER A 127 19.27 17.76 11.79
C SER A 127 20.59 17.71 10.99
N GLY A 128 20.51 17.71 9.65
CA GLY A 128 21.66 17.56 8.77
C GLY A 128 22.15 16.12 8.60
N THR A 129 21.30 15.12 8.92
CA THR A 129 21.63 13.71 8.75
C THR A 129 21.55 13.27 7.27
N ASP A 130 22.04 12.08 7.00
CA ASP A 130 22.12 11.47 5.67
C ASP A 130 20.73 11.04 5.11
N THR A 131 20.67 10.85 3.80
CA THR A 131 19.46 10.45 3.07
C THR A 131 18.92 9.09 3.51
N TYR A 132 19.77 8.14 3.85
CA TYR A 132 19.37 6.78 4.22
C TYR A 132 18.70 6.75 5.59
N SER A 133 19.23 7.48 6.56
CA SER A 133 18.64 7.65 7.90
C SER A 133 17.29 8.34 7.82
N ALA A 134 17.19 9.44 7.06
CA ALA A 134 15.94 10.17 6.87
C ALA A 134 14.86 9.31 6.19
N THR A 135 15.22 8.60 5.12
CA THR A 135 14.30 7.69 4.41
C THR A 135 13.89 6.50 5.29
N SER A 136 14.82 5.90 6.03
CA SER A 136 14.53 4.82 6.96
C SER A 136 13.54 5.26 8.06
N ALA A 137 13.68 6.46 8.60
CA ALA A 137 12.74 7.02 9.57
C ALA A 137 11.35 7.27 8.97
N ALA A 138 11.28 7.76 7.73
CA ALA A 138 10.03 7.93 7.00
C ALA A 138 9.31 6.59 6.76
N ILE A 139 10.04 5.54 6.40
CA ILE A 139 9.51 4.17 6.25
C ILE A 139 9.01 3.64 7.61
N ALA A 140 9.71 3.91 8.70
CA ALA A 140 9.28 3.53 10.05
C ALA A 140 7.95 4.20 10.42
N SER A 141 7.80 5.48 10.08
CA SER A 141 6.54 6.20 10.25
C SER A 141 5.40 5.59 9.42
N LEU A 142 5.66 5.31 8.14
CA LEU A 142 4.67 4.71 7.24
C LEU A 142 4.24 3.31 7.69
N LYS A 143 5.13 2.53 8.30
CA LYS A 143 4.83 1.20 8.85
C LYS A 143 3.77 1.23 9.95
N GLY A 144 3.59 2.35 10.63
CA GLY A 144 2.66 2.48 11.74
C GLY A 144 1.21 2.23 11.32
N PRO A 145 0.41 1.49 12.13
CA PRO A 145 -0.96 1.11 11.76
C PRO A 145 -1.90 2.31 11.59
N ARG A 146 -1.59 3.44 12.22
CA ARG A 146 -2.38 4.67 12.08
C ARG A 146 -2.01 5.50 10.85
N HIS A 147 -0.97 5.11 10.11
CA HIS A 147 -0.54 5.80 8.89
C HIS A 147 -0.65 4.89 7.68
N GLY A 148 0.15 3.83 7.55
CA GLY A 148 0.15 2.91 6.41
C GLY A 148 -0.75 1.69 6.57
N GLY A 149 -1.51 1.55 7.66
CA GLY A 149 -2.31 0.36 7.96
C GLY A 149 -3.68 0.31 7.29
N ALA A 150 -4.13 1.38 6.64
CA ALA A 150 -5.50 1.48 6.11
C ALA A 150 -5.82 0.41 5.06
N ASN A 151 -4.91 0.15 4.13
CA ASN A 151 -5.12 -0.86 3.07
C ASN A 151 -5.31 -2.27 3.64
N LEU A 152 -4.55 -2.64 4.67
CA LEU A 152 -4.72 -3.93 5.34
C LEU A 152 -6.09 -4.03 6.01
N LYS A 153 -6.54 -2.96 6.66
CA LYS A 153 -7.88 -2.91 7.27
C LYS A 153 -9.01 -3.01 6.25
N VAL A 154 -8.85 -2.40 5.08
CA VAL A 154 -9.82 -2.55 3.96
C VAL A 154 -9.91 -4.00 3.53
N LEU A 155 -8.78 -4.65 3.26
CA LEU A 155 -8.76 -6.07 2.88
C LEU A 155 -9.43 -6.94 3.93
N GLN A 156 -9.05 -6.80 5.20
CA GLN A 156 -9.64 -7.56 6.31
C GLN A 156 -11.16 -7.32 6.44
N MET A 157 -11.63 -6.09 6.24
CA MET A 157 -13.06 -5.77 6.27
C MET A 157 -13.80 -6.44 5.11
N PHE A 158 -13.23 -6.45 3.91
CA PHE A 158 -13.85 -7.14 2.77
C PHE A 158 -13.84 -8.65 2.93
N ASP A 159 -12.78 -9.23 3.48
CA ASP A 159 -12.73 -10.67 3.77
C ASP A 159 -13.82 -11.03 4.81
N ASP A 160 -13.91 -10.28 5.91
CA ASP A 160 -14.95 -10.47 6.92
C ASP A 160 -16.38 -10.26 6.37
N LEU A 161 -16.58 -9.28 5.47
CA LEU A 161 -17.86 -9.09 4.77
C LEU A 161 -18.19 -10.29 3.88
N LYS A 162 -17.24 -10.81 3.11
CA LYS A 162 -17.43 -11.98 2.24
C LYS A 162 -17.78 -13.25 3.03
N ASP A 163 -17.23 -13.40 4.23
CA ASP A 163 -17.53 -14.52 5.12
C ASP A 163 -18.95 -14.44 5.71
N HIS A 164 -19.49 -13.25 5.88
CA HIS A 164 -20.78 -13.02 6.52
C HIS A 164 -21.94 -12.79 5.52
N CYS A 165 -21.68 -12.25 4.34
CA CYS A 165 -22.68 -12.05 3.29
C CYS A 165 -22.61 -13.22 2.29
N LYS A 166 -23.68 -14.00 2.22
CA LYS A 166 -23.73 -15.19 1.36
C LYS A 166 -24.00 -14.86 -0.10
N ASP A 167 -24.82 -13.85 -0.35
CA ASP A 167 -25.14 -13.37 -1.69
C ASP A 167 -24.61 -11.94 -1.90
N TRP A 168 -23.54 -11.83 -2.66
CA TRP A 168 -22.91 -10.54 -2.97
C TRP A 168 -23.71 -9.66 -3.92
N ASN A 169 -24.81 -10.18 -4.50
CA ASN A 169 -25.77 -9.39 -5.30
C ASN A 169 -26.92 -8.86 -4.44
N ASN A 170 -27.07 -9.31 -3.21
CA ASN A 170 -28.09 -8.88 -2.28
C ASN A 170 -27.67 -7.59 -1.57
N LYS A 171 -28.12 -6.44 -2.10
CA LYS A 171 -27.78 -5.11 -1.54
C LYS A 171 -28.29 -4.93 -0.10
N GLU A 172 -29.42 -5.54 0.24
CA GLU A 172 -30.01 -5.47 1.58
C GLU A 172 -29.12 -6.18 2.62
N GLU A 173 -28.63 -7.37 2.29
CA GLU A 173 -27.72 -8.14 3.16
C GLU A 173 -26.41 -7.38 3.39
N ILE A 174 -25.82 -6.82 2.33
CA ILE A 174 -24.60 -6.01 2.40
C ILE A 174 -24.85 -4.76 3.25
N GLN A 175 -25.97 -4.06 3.04
CA GLN A 175 -26.31 -2.87 3.79
C GLN A 175 -26.49 -3.16 5.28
N GLU A 176 -27.16 -4.25 5.64
CA GLU A 176 -27.32 -4.66 7.04
C GLU A 176 -25.96 -4.94 7.70
N TYR A 177 -25.06 -5.61 6.98
CA TYR A 177 -23.72 -5.87 7.49
C TYR A 177 -22.91 -4.58 7.69
N LEU A 178 -22.96 -3.64 6.75
CA LEU A 178 -22.31 -2.33 6.89
C LEU A 178 -22.88 -1.53 8.08
N LEU A 179 -24.18 -1.62 8.33
CA LEU A 179 -24.81 -1.03 9.51
C LEU A 179 -24.31 -1.66 10.82
N LYS A 180 -24.12 -2.98 10.86
CA LYS A 180 -23.49 -3.66 12.02
C LYS A 180 -22.06 -3.16 12.27
N ILE A 181 -21.28 -2.92 11.21
CA ILE A 181 -19.93 -2.31 11.35
C ILE A 181 -20.07 -0.93 12.00
N LEU A 182 -20.95 -0.04 11.47
CA LEU A 182 -21.14 1.31 12.02
C LEU A 182 -21.60 1.32 13.46
N ARG A 183 -22.43 0.34 13.87
CA ARG A 183 -22.91 0.14 15.24
C ARG A 183 -21.90 -0.51 16.16
N LYS A 184 -20.70 -0.83 15.69
CA LYS A 184 -19.64 -1.53 16.45
C LYS A 184 -19.99 -2.97 16.83
N GLU A 185 -20.83 -3.61 16.06
CA GLU A 185 -21.33 -4.97 16.28
C GLU A 185 -20.60 -6.01 15.44
N ALA A 186 -19.95 -5.60 14.33
CA ALA A 186 -19.24 -6.48 13.40
C ALA A 186 -17.80 -6.03 13.15
N PHE A 187 -17.02 -6.90 12.49
CA PHE A 187 -15.62 -6.72 12.16
C PHE A 187 -14.78 -6.39 13.41
N ASP A 188 -14.02 -5.30 13.40
CA ASP A 188 -13.12 -4.90 14.48
C ASP A 188 -13.79 -4.02 15.56
N LYS A 189 -15.08 -3.81 15.45
CA LYS A 189 -15.92 -3.02 16.37
C LYS A 189 -15.48 -1.57 16.55
N ALA A 190 -14.69 -1.06 15.61
CA ALA A 190 -14.27 0.35 15.60
C ALA A 190 -15.39 1.32 15.18
N GLY A 191 -16.41 0.81 14.48
CA GLY A 191 -17.50 1.62 13.93
C GLY A 191 -17.10 2.37 12.67
N LEU A 192 -16.14 1.86 11.92
CA LEU A 192 -15.57 2.49 10.73
C LEU A 192 -15.71 1.57 9.51
N ILE A 193 -16.28 2.09 8.43
CA ILE A 193 -16.17 1.45 7.11
C ILE A 193 -14.86 1.93 6.51
N TYR A 194 -13.86 1.04 6.54
CA TYR A 194 -12.53 1.38 6.04
C TYR A 194 -12.55 1.57 4.53
N GLY A 195 -11.81 2.57 4.09
CA GLY A 195 -11.74 2.91 2.68
C GLY A 195 -12.71 3.99 2.24
N MET A 196 -13.62 4.40 3.09
CA MET A 196 -14.58 5.45 2.82
C MET A 196 -14.26 6.73 3.60
N GLY A 197 -14.47 7.88 2.95
CA GLY A 197 -14.22 9.21 3.51
C GLY A 197 -12.81 9.74 3.20
N HIS A 198 -12.74 11.04 2.96
CA HIS A 198 -11.50 11.78 2.74
C HIS A 198 -11.60 13.17 3.36
N ALA A 199 -10.54 13.67 4.01
CA ALA A 199 -10.58 14.98 4.66
C ALA A 199 -10.61 16.15 3.68
N VAL A 200 -10.14 15.94 2.45
CA VAL A 200 -10.00 17.00 1.43
C VAL A 200 -11.07 16.88 0.34
N TYR A 201 -11.38 15.66 -0.08
CA TYR A 201 -12.31 15.43 -1.19
C TYR A 201 -13.72 15.14 -0.64
N THR A 202 -14.68 15.97 -1.04
CA THR A 202 -16.09 15.82 -0.64
C THR A 202 -16.89 14.92 -1.58
N GLU A 203 -16.51 14.86 -2.86
CA GLU A 203 -17.21 14.05 -3.86
C GLU A 203 -16.43 12.75 -4.17
N SER A 204 -15.22 12.88 -4.69
CA SER A 204 -14.35 11.73 -4.99
C SER A 204 -12.88 12.13 -5.07
N ASP A 205 -11.98 11.19 -4.74
CA ASP A 205 -10.56 11.33 -5.01
C ASP A 205 -10.27 11.02 -6.49
N PRO A 206 -9.70 11.94 -7.28
CA PRO A 206 -9.42 11.71 -8.70
C PRO A 206 -8.51 10.51 -8.95
N ARG A 207 -7.63 10.18 -7.99
CA ARG A 207 -6.79 8.97 -8.05
C ARG A 207 -7.64 7.70 -7.95
N GLY A 208 -8.65 7.70 -7.09
CA GLY A 208 -9.61 6.61 -6.96
C GLY A 208 -10.41 6.37 -8.23
N VAL A 209 -10.83 7.44 -8.91
CA VAL A 209 -11.54 7.34 -10.21
C VAL A 209 -10.66 6.67 -11.26
N ILE A 210 -9.37 7.05 -11.34
CA ILE A 210 -8.41 6.45 -12.28
C ILE A 210 -8.19 4.97 -11.95
N LEU A 211 -7.87 4.65 -10.68
CA LEU A 211 -7.61 3.27 -10.24
C LEU A 211 -8.83 2.38 -10.45
N LYS A 212 -10.04 2.86 -10.16
CA LYS A 212 -11.29 2.12 -10.36
C LYS A 212 -11.49 1.69 -11.82
N LYS A 213 -11.16 2.58 -12.77
CA LYS A 213 -11.22 2.27 -14.21
C LYS A 213 -10.29 1.11 -14.59
N TYR A 214 -9.07 1.10 -14.03
CA TYR A 214 -8.10 0.03 -14.30
C TYR A 214 -8.45 -1.25 -13.55
N ALA A 215 -8.94 -1.15 -12.31
CA ALA A 215 -9.37 -2.29 -11.51
C ALA A 215 -10.52 -3.05 -12.19
N ARG A 216 -11.49 -2.34 -12.80
CA ARG A 216 -12.57 -2.95 -13.57
C ARG A 216 -12.03 -3.79 -14.73
N LYS A 217 -11.12 -3.23 -15.53
CA LYS A 217 -10.51 -3.95 -16.66
C LYS A 217 -9.74 -5.19 -16.19
N LEU A 218 -9.02 -5.05 -15.07
CA LEU A 218 -8.28 -6.17 -14.50
C LEU A 218 -9.23 -7.27 -13.98
N ALA A 219 -10.34 -6.89 -13.37
CA ALA A 219 -11.37 -7.83 -12.91
C ALA A 219 -11.98 -8.60 -14.11
N GLU A 220 -12.23 -7.91 -15.22
CA GLU A 220 -12.69 -8.53 -16.49
C GLU A 220 -11.65 -9.54 -17.02
N GLU A 221 -10.36 -9.16 -17.08
CA GLU A 221 -9.29 -10.04 -17.53
C GLU A 221 -9.11 -11.28 -16.64
N LYS A 222 -9.33 -11.12 -15.32
CA LYS A 222 -9.14 -12.19 -14.34
C LYS A 222 -10.41 -12.99 -14.03
N GLY A 223 -11.56 -12.67 -14.67
CA GLY A 223 -12.83 -13.33 -14.38
C GLY A 223 -13.37 -13.07 -12.96
N ARG A 224 -13.09 -11.88 -12.40
CA ARG A 224 -13.48 -11.48 -11.03
C ARG A 224 -14.47 -10.32 -11.03
N GLN A 225 -15.36 -10.26 -12.01
CA GLN A 225 -16.35 -9.18 -12.15
C GLN A 225 -17.31 -9.12 -10.95
N ASP A 226 -17.68 -10.28 -10.39
CA ASP A 226 -18.58 -10.36 -9.24
C ASP A 226 -17.98 -9.70 -8.00
N GLU A 227 -16.68 -9.93 -7.77
CA GLU A 227 -15.97 -9.29 -6.67
C GLU A 227 -15.83 -7.78 -6.89
N PHE A 228 -15.58 -7.35 -8.12
CA PHE A 228 -15.54 -5.93 -8.43
C PHE A 228 -16.92 -5.26 -8.24
N ALA A 229 -18.01 -5.93 -8.64
CA ALA A 229 -19.37 -5.47 -8.41
C ALA A 229 -19.70 -5.33 -6.90
N LEU A 230 -19.21 -6.26 -6.08
CA LEU A 230 -19.30 -6.15 -4.62
C LEU A 230 -18.62 -4.87 -4.11
N TYR A 231 -17.42 -4.56 -4.59
CA TYR A 231 -16.70 -3.35 -4.19
C TYR A 231 -17.44 -2.08 -4.58
N GLU A 232 -18.05 -2.04 -5.77
CA GLU A 232 -18.89 -0.92 -6.22
C GLU A 232 -20.17 -0.77 -5.36
N THR A 233 -20.80 -1.89 -5.01
CA THR A 233 -22.00 -1.90 -4.14
C THR A 233 -21.66 -1.39 -2.73
N VAL A 234 -20.55 -1.84 -2.16
CA VAL A 234 -20.07 -1.36 -0.85
C VAL A 234 -19.75 0.14 -0.90
N GLU A 235 -19.12 0.63 -1.97
CA GLU A 235 -18.84 2.06 -2.15
C GLU A 235 -20.15 2.88 -2.20
N GLU A 236 -21.13 2.44 -2.99
CA GLU A 236 -22.44 3.11 -3.14
C GLU A 236 -23.19 3.18 -1.80
N LEU A 237 -23.34 2.03 -1.14
CA LEU A 237 -24.06 1.91 0.13
C LEU A 237 -23.36 2.67 1.26
N SER A 238 -22.04 2.60 1.33
CA SER A 238 -21.28 3.28 2.37
C SER A 238 -21.42 4.80 2.29
N LYS A 239 -21.39 5.38 1.09
CA LYS A 239 -21.62 6.82 0.90
C LYS A 239 -22.99 7.24 1.46
N LYS A 240 -24.03 6.47 1.16
CA LYS A 240 -25.39 6.71 1.66
C LYS A 240 -25.47 6.58 3.19
N LEU A 241 -24.98 5.47 3.73
CA LEU A 241 -25.07 5.18 5.16
C LEU A 241 -24.28 6.18 6.02
N ILE A 242 -23.11 6.62 5.56
CA ILE A 242 -22.29 7.62 6.26
C ILE A 242 -23.00 8.98 6.28
N MET A 243 -23.73 9.37 5.23
CA MET A 243 -24.51 10.62 5.20
C MET A 243 -25.73 10.54 6.11
N GLU A 244 -26.41 9.38 6.18
CA GLU A 244 -27.63 9.17 6.99
C GLU A 244 -27.31 8.97 8.48
N HIS A 245 -26.14 8.44 8.79
CA HIS A 245 -25.69 8.21 10.15
C HIS A 245 -24.40 8.99 10.41
N PRO A 246 -24.45 10.31 10.65
CA PRO A 246 -23.28 11.08 10.99
C PRO A 246 -22.76 10.63 12.35
N VAL A 247 -21.96 9.56 12.36
CA VAL A 247 -21.16 9.19 13.51
C VAL A 247 -20.23 10.36 13.75
N SER A 248 -20.15 10.83 15.01
CA SER A 248 -19.29 11.93 15.39
C SER A 248 -17.84 11.62 15.04
N TYR A 249 -17.42 12.04 13.86
CA TYR A 249 -16.06 11.89 13.32
C TYR A 249 -15.12 12.89 13.98
N THR A 250 -14.99 12.87 15.29
CA THR A 250 -14.07 13.75 16.01
C THR A 250 -12.61 13.43 15.81
N HIS A 251 -12.26 12.29 15.18
CA HIS A 251 -10.88 11.92 14.83
C HIS A 251 -10.85 11.05 13.57
N LEU A 252 -11.23 11.61 12.43
CA LEU A 252 -10.86 11.03 11.15
C LEU A 252 -9.37 11.31 10.89
N THR A 253 -8.53 10.45 11.46
CA THR A 253 -7.28 10.16 10.78
C THR A 253 -7.71 9.42 9.52
N LEU A 254 -7.61 10.12 8.41
CA LEU A 254 -7.95 9.68 7.07
C LEU A 254 -7.54 8.26 6.82
N PRO A 255 -8.50 7.35 6.54
CA PRO A 255 -8.15 6.10 5.93
C PRO A 255 -7.74 6.39 4.51
N THR A 256 -6.51 6.25 4.30
CA THR A 256 -5.86 6.41 3.04
C THR A 256 -5.90 5.09 2.30
N ILE A 257 -6.95 4.84 1.55
CA ILE A 257 -6.84 3.88 0.44
C ILE A 257 -5.86 4.41 -0.60
N LEU A 258 -5.53 5.69 -0.52
CA LEU A 258 -4.68 6.41 -1.46
C LEU A 258 -3.72 7.40 -0.75
N ARG A 259 -3.23 7.06 0.44
CA ARG A 259 -2.04 7.72 0.99
C ARG A 259 -0.81 6.86 0.80
#